data_e53836180a9206c7fbe59e8400767f33
#
_entry.id   e53836180a9206c7fbe59e8400767f33
#
_cell.length_a   1.000
_cell.length_b   1.000
_cell.length_c   1.000
_cell.angle_alpha   90.00
_cell.angle_beta   90.00
_cell.angle_gamma   90.00
#
_symmetry.space_group_name_H-M   'P 1'
#
loop_
_entity.id
_entity.type
_entity.pdbx_description
1 polymer ?
#
loop_
_entity_poly.entity_id
_entity_poly.type
_entity_poly.pdbx_seq_one_letter_code
_entity_poly.pdbx_strand_id
1 'polypeptide(L)'
;YIFMAGSIYGRLFQISTWGESHGKGIGVVIDGCPAGLSLSEEDIQIYLDRRKPGQSQFTTGRKESDMAQIWSGVFEGRTTGTPISILVQNQDQRSRDYGNIMNTYRPGHADYTFDEKYGFRDYRGGGRSSGRETTARVAAGAVAAKILKELGIEVHAYTKAIGPVSVPENEYHPEEILQNPIYMPSNAYAKKASAYLEECIKNQDSSGGIIECVVT
;
A
#
# COMPACT_ATOMS: atom_id res chain seq x y z
N TYR A 1 -7.65 4.37 -29.65
CA TYR A 1 -7.86 3.70 -28.35
C TYR A 1 -6.80 2.64 -28.18
N ILE A 2 -5.64 3.02 -27.68
CA ILE A 2 -4.50 2.15 -27.73
C ILE A 2 -4.01 1.94 -26.29
N PHE A 3 -4.11 0.69 -25.80
CA PHE A 3 -3.52 0.17 -24.56
C PHE A 3 -3.98 0.78 -23.25
N MET A 4 -5.06 0.25 -22.71
CA MET A 4 -5.59 0.62 -21.41
C MET A 4 -5.11 -0.27 -20.26
N ALA A 5 -4.07 -1.05 -20.44
CA ALA A 5 -3.50 -1.87 -19.38
C ALA A 5 -2.80 -1.00 -18.31
N GLY A 6 -2.81 -1.42 -17.08
CA GLY A 6 -2.19 -0.68 -15.98
C GLY A 6 -2.40 -1.32 -14.61
N SER A 7 -3.14 -2.46 -14.56
CA SER A 7 -3.43 -3.17 -13.32
C SER A 7 -2.66 -4.50 -13.20
N ILE A 8 -1.81 -4.81 -14.17
CA ILE A 8 -0.97 -6.02 -14.20
C ILE A 8 0.48 -5.62 -14.03
N TYR A 9 1.22 -6.34 -13.19
CA TYR A 9 2.64 -6.12 -12.92
C TYR A 9 3.35 -7.44 -12.72
N GLY A 10 4.61 -7.52 -13.16
CA GLY A 10 5.46 -8.70 -13.04
C GLY A 10 5.51 -9.57 -14.29
N ARG A 11 6.39 -10.57 -14.30
CA ARG A 11 6.58 -11.52 -15.40
C ARG A 11 6.45 -12.96 -14.94
N LEU A 12 7.33 -13.44 -14.04
CA LEU A 12 7.29 -14.79 -13.47
C LEU A 12 6.32 -14.84 -12.29
N PHE A 13 6.45 -13.91 -11.37
CA PHE A 13 5.46 -13.63 -10.34
C PHE A 13 4.65 -12.43 -10.83
N GLN A 14 3.44 -12.67 -11.27
CA GLN A 14 2.58 -11.68 -11.89
C GLN A 14 1.38 -11.38 -11.00
N ILE A 15 1.06 -10.11 -10.87
CA ILE A 15 -0.12 -9.67 -10.12
C ILE A 15 -1.09 -8.92 -11.01
N SER A 16 -2.39 -9.09 -10.75
CA SER A 16 -3.46 -8.26 -11.29
C SER A 16 -4.27 -7.68 -10.13
N THR A 17 -4.23 -6.36 -9.96
CA THR A 17 -4.97 -5.66 -8.91
C THR A 17 -6.33 -5.19 -9.41
N TRP A 18 -7.35 -5.22 -8.56
CA TRP A 18 -8.72 -4.84 -8.87
C TRP A 18 -9.44 -4.22 -7.67
N GLY A 19 -10.61 -3.66 -7.92
CA GLY A 19 -11.43 -3.01 -6.91
C GLY A 19 -11.18 -1.51 -6.76
N GLU A 20 -12.12 -0.79 -6.17
CA GLU A 20 -12.13 0.66 -6.03
C GLU A 20 -12.21 1.07 -4.56
N SER A 21 -11.71 2.28 -4.25
CA SER A 21 -11.67 2.82 -2.89
C SER A 21 -13.01 2.83 -2.18
N HIS A 22 -14.11 3.11 -2.91
CA HIS A 22 -15.48 3.13 -2.41
C HIS A 22 -16.35 2.01 -3.02
N GLY A 23 -15.72 1.00 -3.63
CA GLY A 23 -16.34 -0.25 -4.04
C GLY A 23 -16.51 -1.22 -2.87
N LYS A 24 -16.92 -2.46 -3.16
CA LYS A 24 -17.10 -3.50 -2.15
C LYS A 24 -15.80 -3.96 -1.50
N GLY A 25 -14.68 -3.88 -2.22
CA GLY A 25 -13.38 -4.31 -1.73
C GLY A 25 -12.26 -4.01 -2.72
N ILE A 26 -11.06 -4.29 -2.29
CA ILE A 26 -9.83 -4.25 -3.07
C ILE A 26 -9.24 -5.65 -3.07
N GLY A 27 -8.75 -6.11 -4.21
CA GLY A 27 -8.15 -7.44 -4.29
C GLY A 27 -7.01 -7.54 -5.27
N VAL A 28 -6.35 -8.68 -5.21
CA VAL A 28 -5.28 -9.06 -6.12
C VAL A 28 -5.39 -10.52 -6.50
N VAL A 29 -5.11 -10.82 -7.74
CA VAL A 29 -4.81 -12.17 -8.21
C VAL A 29 -3.31 -12.25 -8.47
N ILE A 30 -2.69 -13.29 -7.91
CA ILE A 30 -1.27 -13.58 -8.05
C ILE A 30 -1.15 -14.85 -8.89
N ASP A 31 -0.39 -14.81 -9.96
CA ASP A 31 -0.01 -15.95 -10.76
C ASP A 31 1.51 -16.17 -10.72
N GLY A 32 1.97 -17.41 -10.85
CA GLY A 32 3.38 -17.77 -10.81
C GLY A 32 3.97 -17.93 -9.40
N CYS A 33 3.15 -18.06 -8.36
CA CYS A 33 3.61 -18.47 -7.03
C CYS A 33 3.92 -19.97 -7.05
N PRO A 34 5.12 -20.43 -6.62
CA PRO A 34 5.44 -21.85 -6.54
C PRO A 34 4.47 -22.62 -5.63
N ALA A 35 4.22 -23.89 -5.95
CA ALA A 35 3.48 -24.78 -5.06
C ALA A 35 4.29 -25.14 -3.81
N GLY A 36 3.60 -25.42 -2.69
CA GLY A 36 4.20 -25.93 -1.46
C GLY A 36 4.71 -24.85 -0.50
N LEU A 37 4.69 -23.58 -0.85
CA LEU A 37 5.01 -22.48 0.07
C LEU A 37 3.97 -22.45 1.21
N SER A 38 4.41 -22.44 2.47
CA SER A 38 3.51 -22.22 3.61
C SER A 38 2.94 -20.80 3.53
N LEU A 39 1.61 -20.65 3.53
CA LEU A 39 0.94 -19.35 3.42
C LEU A 39 -0.40 -19.36 4.16
N SER A 40 -0.59 -18.33 4.99
CA SER A 40 -1.85 -18.06 5.68
C SER A 40 -2.23 -16.58 5.56
N GLU A 41 -3.45 -16.23 5.97
CA GLU A 41 -3.90 -14.84 6.05
C GLU A 41 -3.04 -14.02 7.02
N GLU A 42 -2.56 -14.62 8.11
CA GLU A 42 -1.71 -13.95 9.11
C GLU A 42 -0.38 -13.49 8.52
N ASP A 43 0.21 -14.26 7.60
CA ASP A 43 1.44 -13.88 6.91
C ASP A 43 1.25 -12.57 6.10
N ILE A 44 0.08 -12.39 5.53
CA ILE A 44 -0.29 -11.20 4.75
C ILE A 44 -0.69 -10.06 5.68
N GLN A 45 -1.43 -10.38 6.75
CA GLN A 45 -2.00 -9.39 7.67
C GLN A 45 -0.94 -8.53 8.35
N ILE A 46 0.22 -9.08 8.70
CA ILE A 46 1.35 -8.34 9.28
C ILE A 46 1.76 -7.16 8.39
N TYR A 47 1.75 -7.33 7.07
CA TYR A 47 2.08 -6.27 6.11
C TYR A 47 0.92 -5.28 5.94
N LEU A 48 -0.32 -5.77 5.88
CA LEU A 48 -1.51 -4.92 5.78
C LEU A 48 -1.69 -4.06 7.03
N ASP A 49 -1.39 -4.60 8.21
CA ASP A 49 -1.45 -3.86 9.47
C ASP A 49 -0.50 -2.67 9.50
N ARG A 50 0.68 -2.77 8.89
CA ARG A 50 1.59 -1.63 8.75
C ARG A 50 1.08 -0.58 7.78
N ARG A 51 0.32 -0.99 6.76
CA ARG A 51 -0.18 -0.12 5.68
C ARG A 51 -1.52 0.53 6.02
N LYS A 52 -2.41 -0.13 6.77
CA LYS A 52 -3.81 0.32 6.98
C LYS A 52 -3.89 1.78 7.47
N PRO A 53 -4.99 2.52 7.13
CA PRO A 53 -5.20 3.89 7.60
C PRO A 53 -5.31 3.94 9.13
N GLY A 54 -4.96 5.11 9.72
CA GLY A 54 -5.09 5.32 11.16
C GLY A 54 -3.94 4.78 12.01
N GLN A 55 -2.81 4.40 11.40
CA GLN A 55 -1.61 3.94 12.11
C GLN A 55 -0.90 5.06 12.88
N SER A 56 -1.02 6.30 12.44
CA SER A 56 -0.41 7.47 13.07
C SER A 56 -1.26 8.72 12.84
N GLN A 57 -0.97 9.77 13.62
CA GLN A 57 -1.58 11.10 13.44
C GLN A 57 -1.29 11.75 12.06
N PHE A 58 -0.33 11.21 11.31
CA PHE A 58 0.05 11.71 9.99
C PHE A 58 -0.72 11.02 8.85
N THR A 59 -1.60 10.06 9.15
CA THR A 59 -2.40 9.33 8.16
C THR A 59 -3.84 9.81 8.14
N THR A 60 -4.59 9.39 7.10
CA THR A 60 -6.02 9.71 6.98
C THR A 60 -6.82 9.21 8.19
N GLY A 61 -7.88 9.92 8.56
CA GLY A 61 -8.81 9.53 9.64
C GLY A 61 -9.73 8.35 9.30
N ARG A 62 -9.69 7.81 8.07
CA ARG A 62 -10.46 6.62 7.68
C ARG A 62 -10.01 5.42 8.52
N LYS A 63 -10.96 4.62 8.99
CA LYS A 63 -10.70 3.40 9.76
C LYS A 63 -11.08 2.18 8.95
N GLU A 64 -10.10 1.32 8.67
CA GLU A 64 -10.27 0.06 7.97
C GLU A 64 -9.54 -1.04 8.74
N SER A 65 -10.15 -2.21 8.84
CA SER A 65 -9.49 -3.38 9.45
C SER A 65 -8.47 -4.00 8.50
N ASP A 66 -8.65 -3.81 7.20
CA ASP A 66 -7.84 -4.38 6.11
C ASP A 66 -7.58 -5.89 6.28
N MET A 67 -8.61 -6.63 6.71
CA MET A 67 -8.52 -8.08 6.92
C MET A 67 -8.32 -8.80 5.59
N ALA A 68 -7.20 -9.51 5.48
CA ALA A 68 -6.91 -10.35 4.33
C ALA A 68 -7.81 -11.59 4.32
N GLN A 69 -8.29 -11.94 3.13
CA GLN A 69 -9.03 -13.18 2.89
C GLN A 69 -8.42 -13.87 1.66
N ILE A 70 -7.92 -15.08 1.83
CA ILE A 70 -7.43 -15.92 0.72
C ILE A 70 -8.61 -16.71 0.17
N TRP A 71 -8.94 -16.50 -1.11
CA TRP A 71 -10.08 -17.13 -1.76
C TRP A 71 -9.71 -18.30 -2.67
N SER A 72 -8.46 -18.39 -3.09
CA SER A 72 -7.95 -19.50 -3.93
C SER A 72 -6.45 -19.66 -3.83
N GLY A 73 -5.92 -20.75 -4.37
CA GLY A 73 -4.50 -21.00 -4.54
C GLY A 73 -3.77 -21.50 -3.28
N VAL A 74 -4.51 -21.76 -2.18
CA VAL A 74 -3.97 -22.33 -0.94
C VAL A 74 -4.86 -23.49 -0.49
N PHE A 75 -4.23 -24.60 -0.10
CA PHE A 75 -4.87 -25.78 0.45
C PHE A 75 -4.04 -26.29 1.63
N GLU A 76 -4.68 -26.56 2.76
CA GLU A 76 -4.03 -27.01 4.01
C GLU A 76 -2.81 -26.14 4.40
N GLY A 77 -2.92 -24.82 4.26
CA GLY A 77 -1.88 -23.85 4.61
C GLY A 77 -0.68 -23.81 3.65
N ARG A 78 -0.80 -24.41 2.46
CA ARG A 78 0.24 -24.39 1.43
C ARG A 78 -0.28 -23.94 0.09
N THR A 79 0.54 -23.20 -0.65
CA THR A 79 0.22 -22.80 -2.03
C THR A 79 0.12 -24.00 -2.94
N THR A 80 -0.81 -23.96 -3.90
CA THR A 80 -1.07 -25.05 -4.84
C THR A 80 -0.35 -24.91 -6.17
N GLY A 81 0.29 -23.74 -6.42
CA GLY A 81 0.87 -23.39 -7.73
C GLY A 81 -0.16 -22.83 -8.72
N THR A 82 -1.44 -22.78 -8.33
CA THR A 82 -2.51 -22.15 -9.12
C THR A 82 -2.70 -20.69 -8.66
N PRO A 83 -3.45 -19.85 -9.41
CA PRO A 83 -3.63 -18.44 -9.02
C PRO A 83 -4.17 -18.25 -7.61
N ILE A 84 -3.50 -17.39 -6.84
CA ILE A 84 -3.91 -17.00 -5.49
C ILE A 84 -4.75 -15.73 -5.62
N SER A 85 -6.00 -15.77 -5.14
CA SER A 85 -6.87 -14.60 -5.05
C SER A 85 -6.95 -14.13 -3.60
N ILE A 86 -6.64 -12.85 -3.37
CA ILE A 86 -6.72 -12.21 -2.04
C ILE A 86 -7.70 -11.04 -2.14
N LEU A 87 -8.63 -10.99 -1.20
CA LEU A 87 -9.61 -9.91 -1.05
C LEU A 87 -9.45 -9.21 0.29
N VAL A 88 -9.59 -7.89 0.28
CA VAL A 88 -9.77 -7.03 1.45
C VAL A 88 -11.07 -6.25 1.28
N GLN A 89 -12.05 -6.47 2.15
CA GLN A 89 -13.33 -5.79 2.09
C GLN A 89 -13.22 -4.35 2.58
N ASN A 90 -13.91 -3.42 1.90
CA ASN A 90 -14.05 -2.05 2.36
C ASN A 90 -15.13 -1.95 3.44
N GLN A 91 -14.84 -1.31 4.57
CA GLN A 91 -15.76 -1.17 5.70
C GLN A 91 -16.21 0.27 5.94
N ASP A 92 -15.30 1.24 5.83
CA ASP A 92 -15.57 2.67 6.08
C ASP A 92 -15.59 3.47 4.78
N GLN A 93 -16.63 3.27 3.96
CA GLN A 93 -16.84 4.00 2.71
C GLN A 93 -17.97 5.02 2.87
N ARG A 94 -17.64 6.32 2.74
CA ARG A 94 -18.59 7.44 2.84
C ARG A 94 -18.87 8.04 1.48
N SER A 95 -19.61 7.33 0.65
CA SER A 95 -19.88 7.72 -0.75
C SER A 95 -20.68 9.03 -0.87
N ARG A 96 -21.40 9.46 0.18
CA ARG A 96 -22.21 10.69 0.19
C ARG A 96 -21.38 11.98 0.16
N ASP A 97 -20.11 11.93 0.58
CA ASP A 97 -19.24 13.12 0.70
C ASP A 97 -18.70 13.61 -0.64
N TYR A 98 -18.98 12.91 -1.75
CA TYR A 98 -18.37 13.20 -3.05
C TYR A 98 -19.32 13.78 -4.10
N GLY A 99 -20.59 14.06 -3.76
CA GLY A 99 -21.57 14.59 -4.71
C GLY A 99 -21.17 15.91 -5.37
N ASN A 100 -20.53 16.81 -4.59
CA ASN A 100 -20.12 18.13 -5.07
C ASN A 100 -18.97 18.10 -6.08
N ILE A 101 -18.20 17.01 -6.13
CA ILE A 101 -17.03 16.88 -7.02
C ILE A 101 -17.30 16.00 -8.24
N MET A 102 -18.53 15.52 -8.42
CA MET A 102 -18.92 14.69 -9.57
C MET A 102 -18.61 15.38 -10.90
N ASN A 103 -18.89 16.69 -11.00
CA ASN A 103 -18.72 17.48 -12.22
C ASN A 103 -17.48 18.40 -12.20
N THR A 104 -16.57 18.22 -11.25
CA THR A 104 -15.35 19.03 -11.13
C THR A 104 -14.13 18.15 -10.96
N TYR A 105 -12.99 18.64 -11.40
CA TYR A 105 -11.72 17.96 -11.20
C TYR A 105 -10.99 18.53 -9.98
N ARG A 106 -10.56 17.65 -9.09
CA ARG A 106 -9.81 18.08 -7.90
C ARG A 106 -8.35 18.35 -8.27
N PRO A 107 -7.78 19.49 -7.87
CA PRO A 107 -6.35 19.74 -8.00
C PRO A 107 -5.52 18.64 -7.31
N GLY A 108 -4.42 18.24 -7.93
CA GLY A 108 -3.53 17.21 -7.37
C GLY A 108 -4.07 15.76 -7.40
N HIS A 109 -5.24 15.53 -8.03
CA HIS A 109 -5.85 14.20 -8.20
C HIS A 109 -5.88 13.78 -9.66
N ALA A 110 -6.07 12.49 -9.93
CA ALA A 110 -6.12 11.93 -11.27
C ALA A 110 -7.51 12.00 -11.93
N ASP A 111 -8.39 12.88 -11.48
CA ASP A 111 -9.77 12.96 -11.97
C ASP A 111 -9.82 13.25 -13.48
N TYR A 112 -9.14 14.30 -13.92
CA TYR A 112 -9.05 14.67 -15.35
C TYR A 112 -8.40 13.58 -16.19
N THR A 113 -7.27 13.05 -15.75
CA THR A 113 -6.52 12.05 -16.51
C THR A 113 -7.26 10.72 -16.65
N PHE A 114 -8.12 10.36 -15.68
CA PHE A 114 -8.99 9.19 -15.79
C PHE A 114 -10.11 9.41 -16.81
N ASP A 115 -10.75 10.57 -16.84
CA ASP A 115 -11.75 10.89 -17.85
C ASP A 115 -11.13 10.91 -19.26
N GLU A 116 -9.96 11.52 -19.44
CA GLU A 116 -9.25 11.54 -20.72
C GLU A 116 -8.84 10.13 -21.17
N LYS A 117 -8.38 9.28 -20.25
CA LYS A 117 -7.90 7.94 -20.58
C LYS A 117 -9.03 6.94 -20.81
N TYR A 118 -10.08 6.96 -19.98
CA TYR A 118 -11.12 5.95 -19.96
C TYR A 118 -12.48 6.46 -20.46
N GLY A 119 -12.65 7.78 -20.62
CA GLY A 119 -13.91 8.44 -21.00
C GLY A 119 -14.96 8.46 -19.88
N PHE A 120 -14.63 7.93 -18.70
CA PHE A 120 -15.49 7.83 -17.54
C PHE A 120 -14.68 7.54 -16.29
N ARG A 121 -15.10 8.08 -15.13
CA ARG A 121 -14.44 7.83 -13.85
C ARG A 121 -15.42 7.51 -12.73
N ASP A 122 -14.99 6.75 -11.74
CA ASP A 122 -15.63 6.73 -10.43
C ASP A 122 -15.09 7.92 -9.60
N TYR A 123 -15.90 8.95 -9.43
CA TYR A 123 -15.54 10.16 -8.67
C TYR A 123 -15.47 9.93 -7.16
N ARG A 124 -16.01 8.82 -6.66
CA ARG A 124 -16.07 8.50 -5.23
C ARG A 124 -14.70 8.09 -4.71
N GLY A 125 -14.06 8.98 -3.95
CA GLY A 125 -12.75 8.73 -3.34
C GLY A 125 -11.62 8.41 -4.33
N GLY A 126 -11.79 8.77 -5.61
CA GLY A 126 -10.79 8.54 -6.65
C GLY A 126 -10.80 7.14 -7.27
N GLY A 127 -11.70 6.25 -6.88
CA GLY A 127 -11.83 4.90 -7.47
C GLY A 127 -10.51 4.12 -7.45
N ARG A 128 -10.03 3.71 -8.64
CA ARG A 128 -8.75 3.02 -8.83
C ARG A 128 -7.51 3.90 -8.63
N SER A 129 -7.63 5.24 -8.76
CA SER A 129 -6.51 6.17 -8.55
C SER A 129 -6.25 6.48 -7.07
N SER A 130 -7.09 6.00 -6.17
CA SER A 130 -6.91 6.15 -4.72
C SER A 130 -5.68 5.38 -4.23
N GLY A 131 -4.98 5.96 -3.24
CA GLY A 131 -3.88 5.28 -2.54
C GLY A 131 -4.30 3.96 -1.86
N ARG A 132 -5.61 3.74 -1.68
CA ARG A 132 -6.14 2.46 -1.17
C ARG A 132 -5.86 1.27 -2.10
N GLU A 133 -5.64 1.49 -3.40
CA GLU A 133 -5.23 0.45 -4.35
C GLU A 133 -3.94 -0.25 -3.91
N THR A 134 -3.07 0.44 -3.20
CA THR A 134 -1.82 -0.14 -2.68
C THR A 134 -2.05 -1.29 -1.67
N THR A 135 -3.24 -1.42 -1.09
CA THR A 135 -3.63 -2.58 -0.26
C THR A 135 -3.40 -3.91 -1.01
N ALA A 136 -3.83 -3.98 -2.26
CA ALA A 136 -3.65 -5.15 -3.11
C ALA A 136 -2.17 -5.43 -3.40
N ARG A 137 -1.39 -4.39 -3.66
CA ARG A 137 0.06 -4.52 -3.91
C ARG A 137 0.81 -4.99 -2.68
N VAL A 138 0.45 -4.49 -1.50
CA VAL A 138 1.05 -4.90 -0.22
C VAL A 138 0.70 -6.36 0.09
N ALA A 139 -0.55 -6.78 -0.15
CA ALA A 139 -0.95 -8.17 0.03
C ALA A 139 -0.14 -9.13 -0.87
N ALA A 140 0.02 -8.79 -2.14
CA ALA A 140 0.87 -9.55 -3.06
C ALA A 140 2.36 -9.49 -2.68
N GLY A 141 2.83 -8.34 -2.22
CA GLY A 141 4.20 -8.14 -1.74
C GLY A 141 4.54 -9.03 -0.55
N ALA A 142 3.60 -9.28 0.36
CA ALA A 142 3.77 -10.19 1.48
C ALA A 142 4.04 -11.63 1.00
N VAL A 143 3.32 -12.11 -0.03
CA VAL A 143 3.56 -13.42 -0.64
C VAL A 143 4.92 -13.46 -1.33
N ALA A 144 5.26 -12.42 -2.10
CA ALA A 144 6.56 -12.32 -2.77
C ALA A 144 7.73 -12.29 -1.77
N ALA A 145 7.60 -11.54 -0.67
CA ALA A 145 8.62 -11.49 0.39
C ALA A 145 8.84 -12.87 1.03
N LYS A 146 7.78 -13.65 1.19
CA LYS A 146 7.88 -15.01 1.72
C LYS A 146 8.62 -15.95 0.78
N ILE A 147 8.39 -15.84 -0.54
CA ILE A 147 9.16 -16.59 -1.57
C ILE A 147 10.63 -16.18 -1.51
N LEU A 148 10.93 -14.89 -1.47
CA LEU A 148 12.30 -14.38 -1.44
C LEU A 148 13.04 -14.85 -0.19
N LYS A 149 12.36 -14.89 0.95
CA LYS A 149 12.94 -15.39 2.21
C LYS A 149 13.38 -16.84 2.13
N GLU A 150 12.62 -17.71 1.44
CA GLU A 150 13.05 -19.10 1.19
C GLU A 150 14.32 -19.19 0.32
N LEU A 151 14.60 -18.14 -0.45
CA LEU A 151 15.82 -18.01 -1.26
C LEU A 151 16.96 -17.29 -0.53
N GLY A 152 16.76 -16.92 0.75
CA GLY A 152 17.73 -16.17 1.54
C GLY A 152 17.84 -14.69 1.15
N ILE A 153 16.81 -14.14 0.48
CA ILE A 153 16.76 -12.74 0.03
C ILE A 153 15.82 -11.96 0.96
N GLU A 154 16.28 -10.83 1.48
CA GLU A 154 15.49 -9.94 2.31
C GLU A 154 15.32 -8.57 1.66
N VAL A 155 14.14 -7.95 1.87
CA VAL A 155 13.80 -6.62 1.35
C VAL A 155 13.47 -5.72 2.53
N HIS A 156 14.25 -4.67 2.70
CA HIS A 156 14.11 -3.69 3.76
C HIS A 156 13.77 -2.32 3.18
N ALA A 157 12.56 -1.82 3.43
CA ALA A 157 12.15 -0.48 3.02
C ALA A 157 11.90 0.40 4.24
N TYR A 158 12.40 1.63 4.20
CA TYR A 158 12.31 2.57 5.31
C TYR A 158 12.30 4.03 4.84
N THR A 159 11.89 4.92 5.72
CA THR A 159 11.91 6.36 5.48
C THR A 159 13.31 6.90 5.78
N LYS A 160 14.05 7.30 4.76
CA LYS A 160 15.39 7.90 4.89
C LYS A 160 15.33 9.36 5.25
N ALA A 161 14.41 10.11 4.65
CA ALA A 161 14.29 11.55 4.92
C ALA A 161 12.84 12.01 4.83
N ILE A 162 12.50 13.04 5.62
CA ILE A 162 11.25 13.81 5.54
C ILE A 162 11.63 15.29 5.62
N GLY A 163 11.32 16.04 4.55
CA GLY A 163 11.71 17.45 4.45
C GLY A 163 13.20 17.64 4.70
N PRO A 164 13.60 18.51 5.65
CA PRO A 164 14.99 18.77 5.96
C PRO A 164 15.63 17.71 6.86
N VAL A 165 14.85 16.75 7.40
CA VAL A 165 15.34 15.75 8.35
C VAL A 165 15.74 14.48 7.60
N SER A 166 17.03 14.20 7.52
CA SER A 166 17.59 13.02 6.87
C SER A 166 18.44 12.22 7.88
N VAL A 167 18.26 10.90 7.88
CA VAL A 167 19.05 9.99 8.74
C VAL A 167 20.42 9.76 8.10
N PRO A 168 21.53 10.12 8.78
CA PRO A 168 22.87 9.84 8.28
C PRO A 168 23.22 8.36 8.49
N GLU A 169 24.21 7.86 7.73
CA GLU A 169 24.59 6.43 7.74
C GLU A 169 25.02 5.92 9.12
N ASN A 170 25.70 6.74 9.91
CA ASN A 170 26.14 6.36 11.26
C ASN A 170 25.01 6.30 12.30
N GLU A 171 23.80 6.71 11.94
CA GLU A 171 22.59 6.68 12.77
C GLU A 171 21.55 5.67 12.21
N TYR A 172 22.00 4.75 11.36
CA TYR A 172 21.15 3.72 10.78
C TYR A 172 21.04 2.51 11.71
N HIS A 173 19.88 2.33 12.31
CA HIS A 173 19.51 1.26 13.23
C HIS A 173 18.27 0.52 12.67
N PRO A 174 18.46 -0.56 11.89
CA PRO A 174 17.34 -1.25 11.22
C PRO A 174 16.28 -1.79 12.20
N GLU A 175 16.68 -2.14 13.42
CA GLU A 175 15.77 -2.57 14.49
C GLU A 175 14.80 -1.48 14.96
N GLU A 176 15.11 -0.21 14.73
CA GLU A 176 14.25 0.92 15.12
C GLU A 176 13.18 1.25 14.07
N ILE A 177 13.29 0.73 12.84
CA ILE A 177 12.37 1.04 11.73
C ILE A 177 10.89 0.79 12.13
N LEU A 178 10.61 -0.31 12.79
CA LEU A 178 9.26 -0.69 13.20
C LEU A 178 8.86 -0.13 14.57
N GLN A 179 9.73 0.62 15.25
CA GLN A 179 9.47 1.16 16.59
C GLN A 179 8.91 2.58 16.57
N ASN A 180 8.81 3.22 15.40
CA ASN A 180 8.30 4.58 15.28
C ASN A 180 7.25 4.70 14.15
N PRO A 181 6.34 5.68 14.23
CA PRO A 181 5.17 5.77 13.36
C PRO A 181 5.48 6.18 11.91
N ILE A 182 6.71 6.56 11.62
CA ILE A 182 7.13 7.03 10.29
C ILE A 182 8.20 6.13 9.67
N TYR A 183 8.49 4.98 10.30
CA TYR A 183 9.40 3.94 9.80
C TYR A 183 10.81 4.45 9.47
N MET A 184 11.36 5.35 10.28
CA MET A 184 12.74 5.79 10.18
C MET A 184 13.69 4.82 10.91
N PRO A 185 14.91 4.58 10.39
CA PRO A 185 15.91 3.72 11.05
C PRO A 185 16.67 4.46 12.18
N SER A 186 16.04 5.45 12.82
CA SER A 186 16.55 6.15 14.00
C SER A 186 15.38 6.83 14.73
N ASN A 187 15.13 6.40 15.97
CA ASN A 187 14.09 6.99 16.82
C ASN A 187 14.37 8.47 17.14
N ALA A 188 15.65 8.86 17.22
CA ALA A 188 16.04 10.25 17.44
C ALA A 188 15.64 11.14 16.25
N TYR A 189 15.92 10.68 15.02
CA TYR A 189 15.53 11.39 13.79
C TYR A 189 14.03 11.30 13.54
N ALA A 190 13.40 10.19 13.88
CA ALA A 190 11.95 10.04 13.80
C ALA A 190 11.22 11.09 14.65
N LYS A 191 11.69 11.40 15.86
CA LYS A 191 11.14 12.48 16.70
C LYS A 191 11.28 13.86 16.03
N LYS A 192 12.44 14.16 15.43
CA LYS A 192 12.67 15.42 14.71
C LYS A 192 11.76 15.54 13.49
N ALA A 193 11.63 14.47 12.71
CA ALA A 193 10.77 14.44 11.53
C ALA A 193 9.28 14.54 11.90
N SER A 194 8.85 13.90 12.98
CA SER A 194 7.49 14.02 13.49
C SER A 194 7.15 15.46 13.90
N ALA A 195 8.06 16.14 14.62
CA ALA A 195 7.87 17.55 14.99
C ALA A 195 7.77 18.44 13.74
N TYR A 196 8.59 18.22 12.74
CA TYR A 196 8.51 18.94 11.47
C TYR A 196 7.17 18.70 10.74
N LEU A 197 6.69 17.43 10.69
CA LEU A 197 5.37 17.12 10.10
C LEU A 197 4.21 17.80 10.85
N GLU A 198 4.30 17.88 12.19
CA GLU A 198 3.31 18.58 13.00
C GLU A 198 3.27 20.10 12.67
N GLU A 199 4.42 20.69 12.40
CA GLU A 199 4.51 22.08 11.94
C GLU A 199 3.89 22.24 10.55
N CYS A 200 4.18 21.34 9.60
CA CYS A 200 3.54 21.34 8.28
C CYS A 200 2.02 21.25 8.41
N ILE A 201 1.48 20.37 9.27
CA ILE A 201 0.04 20.25 9.49
C ILE A 201 -0.55 21.56 10.02
N LYS A 202 0.09 22.22 11.00
CA LYS A 202 -0.37 23.52 11.53
C LYS A 202 -0.40 24.60 10.46
N ASN A 203 0.55 24.56 9.53
CA ASN A 203 0.65 25.51 8.43
C ASN A 203 -0.21 25.11 7.22
N GLN A 204 -0.97 24.02 7.29
CA GLN A 204 -1.74 23.44 6.18
C GLN A 204 -0.89 23.18 4.93
N ASP A 205 0.34 22.75 5.15
CA ASP A 205 1.32 22.44 4.12
C ASP A 205 1.66 20.94 4.12
N SER A 206 2.37 20.49 3.10
CA SER A 206 2.84 19.13 2.93
C SER A 206 4.36 19.09 2.83
N SER A 207 4.93 17.92 3.08
CA SER A 207 6.37 17.67 2.96
C SER A 207 6.65 16.59 1.94
N GLY A 208 7.77 16.71 1.24
CA GLY A 208 8.38 15.61 0.50
C GLY A 208 9.20 14.71 1.43
N GLY A 209 9.64 13.57 0.89
CA GLY A 209 10.49 12.63 1.62
C GLY A 209 11.23 11.68 0.68
N ILE A 210 12.12 10.89 1.26
CA ILE A 210 12.90 9.85 0.56
C ILE A 210 12.62 8.52 1.25
N ILE A 211 12.14 7.56 0.47
CA ILE A 211 12.07 6.15 0.88
C ILE A 211 13.25 5.43 0.27
N GLU A 212 13.96 4.68 1.08
CA GLU A 212 15.05 3.81 0.63
C GLU A 212 14.62 2.36 0.76
N CYS A 213 14.98 1.55 -0.24
CA CYS A 213 14.73 0.11 -0.24
C CYS A 213 16.04 -0.62 -0.52
N VAL A 214 16.42 -1.50 0.38
CA VAL A 214 17.63 -2.31 0.29
C VAL A 214 17.25 -3.78 0.15
N VAL A 215 17.90 -4.47 -0.78
CA VAL A 215 17.73 -5.92 -1.00
C VAL A 215 19.09 -6.58 -0.70
N THR A 216 19.07 -7.55 0.20
CA THR A 216 20.27 -8.30 0.65
C THR A 216 20.08 -9.78 0.44
#